data_c520d9a7f3d28bfe0f59e9157c24fe40
#
_entry.id   c520d9a7f3d28bfe0f59e9157c24fe40
#
_cell.length_a   1.000
_cell.length_b   1.000
_cell.length_c   1.000
_cell.angle_alpha   90.00
_cell.angle_beta   90.00
_cell.angle_gamma   90.00
#
_symmetry.space_group_name_H-M   'P 1'
#
loop_
_entity.id
_entity.type
_entity.pdbx_description
1 polymer ?
#
loop_
_entity_poly.entity_id
_entity_poly.type
_entity_poly.pdbx_seq_one_letter_code
_entity_poly.pdbx_strand_id
1 'polypeptide(L)'
;MLLAIDVGNTNMVFGLYDGDKLRGSFRISTNSERTSDELGMLIAQYYHFHEISCAETTAVVIASVVPPVMYTLINAIRKYLYVQPVIAGRDADIGIENCYANPREVGADRLVNAVSAVRKYGKPLIIVDIGTATTFDAIDENGAYQGGAIFPGLKVAMEALFLKASKLPRVDIERPENAIGKTTVQSMQSGAVRGYVGALTGIITDIQKELGGKARVVATGGMGRMMAEYCDLIDDVDPNLTLEGLRLIYENNREAFENR
;
A
#
# COMPACT_ATOMS: atom_id res chain seq x y z
N MET A 1 13.16 -15.83 10.40
CA MET A 1 12.77 -14.77 9.45
C MET A 1 11.35 -14.30 9.73
N LEU A 2 11.04 -13.05 9.36
CA LEU A 2 9.69 -12.48 9.42
C LEU A 2 9.05 -12.47 8.03
N LEU A 3 7.81 -12.92 7.88
CA LEU A 3 7.00 -12.72 6.69
C LEU A 3 5.98 -11.60 6.95
N ALA A 4 6.13 -10.48 6.27
CA ALA A 4 5.20 -9.36 6.26
C ALA A 4 4.23 -9.50 5.08
N ILE A 5 2.94 -9.35 5.31
CA ILE A 5 1.90 -9.53 4.28
C ILE A 5 0.95 -8.34 4.30
N ASP A 6 0.89 -7.63 3.18
CA ASP A 6 -0.12 -6.62 2.93
C ASP A 6 -1.22 -7.18 2.03
N VAL A 7 -2.46 -7.15 2.49
CA VAL A 7 -3.64 -7.70 1.80
C VAL A 7 -4.53 -6.56 1.32
N GLY A 8 -4.25 -6.09 0.12
CA GLY A 8 -5.05 -5.09 -0.57
C GLY A 8 -6.16 -5.69 -1.45
N ASN A 9 -7.08 -4.86 -1.92
CA ASN A 9 -8.22 -5.28 -2.75
C ASN A 9 -7.83 -5.92 -4.08
N THR A 10 -6.72 -5.50 -4.68
CA THR A 10 -6.27 -6.01 -5.99
C THR A 10 -5.14 -7.03 -5.84
N ASN A 11 -4.21 -6.80 -4.92
CA ASN A 11 -3.05 -7.65 -4.73
C ASN A 11 -2.78 -7.91 -3.26
N MET A 12 -2.21 -9.09 -2.99
CA MET A 12 -1.50 -9.40 -1.76
C MET A 12 -0.01 -9.26 -2.03
N VAL A 13 0.69 -8.51 -1.19
CA VAL A 13 2.15 -8.29 -1.29
C VAL A 13 2.82 -8.95 -0.09
N PHE A 14 3.82 -9.76 -0.36
CA PHE A 14 4.58 -10.54 0.62
C PHE A 14 6.01 -10.02 0.65
N GLY A 15 6.54 -9.79 1.84
CA GLY A 15 7.95 -9.41 2.06
C GLY A 15 8.59 -10.31 3.10
N LEU A 16 9.71 -10.94 2.75
CA LEU A 16 10.46 -11.78 3.65
C LEU A 16 11.67 -11.02 4.20
N TYR A 17 11.71 -10.85 5.51
CA TYR A 17 12.76 -10.12 6.22
C TYR A 17 13.67 -11.04 7.04
N ASP A 18 14.97 -10.75 6.99
CA ASP A 18 15.99 -11.28 7.85
C ASP A 18 16.56 -10.11 8.68
N GLY A 19 16.10 -9.97 9.92
CA GLY A 19 16.30 -8.73 10.67
C GLY A 19 15.61 -7.54 9.97
N ASP A 20 16.41 -6.54 9.65
CA ASP A 20 15.98 -5.33 8.93
C ASP A 20 16.09 -5.44 7.39
N LYS A 21 16.68 -6.54 6.90
CA LYS A 21 16.95 -6.71 5.47
C LYS A 21 15.82 -7.43 4.76
N LEU A 22 15.19 -6.76 3.80
CA LEU A 22 14.25 -7.40 2.86
C LEU A 22 15.02 -8.35 1.94
N ARG A 23 14.85 -9.67 2.14
CA ARG A 23 15.50 -10.74 1.34
C ARG A 23 14.81 -10.93 0.01
N GLY A 24 13.52 -10.67 -0.03
CA GLY A 24 12.73 -10.76 -1.25
C GLY A 24 11.29 -10.37 -1.03
N SER A 25 10.60 -10.06 -2.12
CA SER A 25 9.17 -9.78 -2.09
C SER A 25 8.49 -10.38 -3.33
N PHE A 26 7.24 -10.76 -3.19
CA PHE A 26 6.41 -11.21 -4.30
C PHE A 26 4.99 -10.68 -4.15
N ARG A 27 4.27 -10.73 -5.26
CA ARG A 27 2.89 -10.24 -5.34
C ARG A 27 2.03 -11.23 -6.07
N ILE A 28 0.84 -11.46 -5.53
CA ILE A 28 -0.21 -12.24 -6.18
C ILE A 28 -1.51 -11.43 -6.20
N SER A 29 -2.39 -11.75 -7.15
CA SER A 29 -3.73 -11.14 -7.18
C SER A 29 -4.54 -11.58 -5.96
N THR A 30 -5.29 -10.66 -5.36
CA THR A 30 -6.27 -10.98 -4.34
C THR A 30 -7.46 -11.70 -5.00
N ASN A 31 -7.72 -12.93 -4.56
CA ASN A 31 -8.84 -13.73 -5.05
C ASN A 31 -9.48 -14.45 -3.87
N SER A 32 -10.75 -14.13 -3.58
CA SER A 32 -11.52 -14.70 -2.48
C SER A 32 -11.95 -16.17 -2.72
N GLU A 33 -11.90 -16.64 -3.96
CA GLU A 33 -12.24 -18.03 -4.31
C GLU A 33 -11.06 -18.99 -4.15
N ARG A 34 -9.85 -18.46 -3.94
CA ARG A 34 -8.64 -19.30 -3.79
C ARG A 34 -8.67 -20.08 -2.49
N THR A 35 -8.29 -21.33 -2.56
CA THR A 35 -8.20 -22.23 -1.40
C THR A 35 -6.94 -21.95 -0.55
N SER A 36 -6.95 -22.42 0.70
CA SER A 36 -5.76 -22.35 1.57
C SER A 36 -4.57 -23.12 0.99
N ASP A 37 -4.83 -24.20 0.26
CA ASP A 37 -3.78 -25.00 -0.35
C ASP A 37 -3.15 -24.30 -1.54
N GLU A 38 -3.94 -23.66 -2.40
CA GLU A 38 -3.40 -22.84 -3.49
C GLU A 38 -2.50 -21.70 -2.96
N LEU A 39 -2.95 -20.99 -1.93
CA LEU A 39 -2.13 -19.94 -1.31
C LEU A 39 -0.87 -20.48 -0.65
N GLY A 40 -0.99 -21.56 0.11
CA GLY A 40 0.13 -22.20 0.78
C GLY A 40 1.17 -22.74 -0.20
N MET A 41 0.73 -23.34 -1.29
CA MET A 41 1.64 -23.83 -2.35
C MET A 41 2.36 -22.68 -3.06
N LEU A 42 1.69 -21.55 -3.33
CA LEU A 42 2.34 -20.37 -3.91
C LEU A 42 3.39 -19.79 -2.97
N ILE A 43 3.10 -19.71 -1.68
CA ILE A 43 4.07 -19.26 -0.66
C ILE A 43 5.25 -20.24 -0.63
N ALA A 44 5.02 -21.54 -0.50
CA ALA A 44 6.06 -22.55 -0.45
C ALA A 44 6.92 -22.57 -1.73
N GLN A 45 6.31 -22.38 -2.90
CA GLN A 45 7.02 -22.28 -4.17
C GLN A 45 7.93 -21.07 -4.22
N TYR A 46 7.51 -19.92 -3.69
CA TYR A 46 8.35 -18.74 -3.58
C TYR A 46 9.58 -19.00 -2.70
N TYR A 47 9.37 -19.61 -1.52
CA TYR A 47 10.47 -20.00 -0.63
C TYR A 47 11.46 -20.93 -1.31
N HIS A 48 10.94 -21.97 -1.98
CA HIS A 48 11.77 -22.93 -2.71
C HIS A 48 12.58 -22.25 -3.83
N PHE A 49 11.98 -21.34 -4.60
CA PHE A 49 12.66 -20.61 -5.67
C PHE A 49 13.83 -19.75 -5.16
N HIS A 50 13.73 -19.25 -3.95
CA HIS A 50 14.77 -18.44 -3.30
C HIS A 50 15.71 -19.26 -2.40
N GLU A 51 15.61 -20.58 -2.43
CA GLU A 51 16.42 -21.51 -1.62
C GLU A 51 16.30 -21.23 -0.10
N ILE A 52 15.12 -20.81 0.35
CA ILE A 52 14.79 -20.50 1.74
C ILE A 52 13.88 -21.59 2.28
N SER A 53 14.19 -22.13 3.47
CA SER A 53 13.30 -23.09 4.12
C SER A 53 12.08 -22.39 4.75
N CYS A 54 10.87 -22.94 4.54
CA CYS A 54 9.67 -22.47 5.24
C CYS A 54 9.84 -22.50 6.77
N ALA A 55 10.64 -23.43 7.30
CA ALA A 55 10.95 -23.55 8.74
C ALA A 55 11.78 -22.38 9.30
N GLU A 56 12.40 -21.57 8.46
CA GLU A 56 13.11 -20.37 8.89
C GLU A 56 12.16 -19.21 9.25
N THR A 57 10.89 -19.31 8.86
CA THR A 57 9.89 -18.28 9.21
C THR A 57 9.44 -18.49 10.65
N THR A 58 9.77 -17.55 11.51
CA THR A 58 9.45 -17.60 12.94
C THR A 58 8.29 -16.69 13.32
N ALA A 59 7.92 -15.74 12.45
CA ALA A 59 6.84 -14.81 12.67
C ALA A 59 6.15 -14.41 11.34
N VAL A 60 4.87 -14.12 11.41
CA VAL A 60 4.09 -13.58 10.28
C VAL A 60 3.22 -12.43 10.79
N VAL A 61 3.32 -11.27 10.14
CA VAL A 61 2.51 -10.08 10.41
C VAL A 61 1.69 -9.73 9.19
N ILE A 62 0.41 -9.41 9.39
CA ILE A 62 -0.54 -9.12 8.30
C ILE A 62 -1.21 -7.78 8.53
N ALA A 63 -1.22 -6.91 7.51
CA ALA A 63 -2.23 -5.86 7.36
C ALA A 63 -3.25 -6.28 6.33
N SER A 64 -4.52 -5.98 6.55
CA SER A 64 -5.56 -6.36 5.59
C SER A 64 -6.73 -5.38 5.59
N VAL A 65 -7.19 -5.07 4.37
CA VAL A 65 -8.45 -4.38 4.12
C VAL A 65 -9.47 -5.28 3.40
N VAL A 66 -9.20 -6.59 3.35
CA VAL A 66 -10.03 -7.58 2.62
C VAL A 66 -10.43 -8.76 3.53
N PRO A 67 -11.43 -8.58 4.42
CA PRO A 67 -11.84 -9.62 5.36
C PRO A 67 -12.14 -10.99 4.73
N PRO A 68 -12.76 -11.10 3.54
CA PRO A 68 -13.13 -12.42 2.98
C PRO A 68 -11.96 -13.38 2.75
N VAL A 69 -10.75 -12.88 2.48
CA VAL A 69 -9.58 -13.75 2.20
C VAL A 69 -8.83 -14.16 3.46
N MET A 70 -9.11 -13.53 4.60
CA MET A 70 -8.32 -13.70 5.82
C MET A 70 -8.37 -15.12 6.39
N TYR A 71 -9.53 -15.75 6.37
CA TYR A 71 -9.67 -17.13 6.84
C TYR A 71 -8.76 -18.09 6.04
N THR A 72 -8.82 -17.98 4.73
CA THR A 72 -8.02 -18.80 3.80
C THR A 72 -6.52 -18.54 3.97
N LEU A 73 -6.11 -17.27 4.07
CA LEU A 73 -4.71 -16.87 4.24
C LEU A 73 -4.15 -17.37 5.58
N ILE A 74 -4.88 -17.19 6.68
CA ILE A 74 -4.45 -17.65 8.01
C ILE A 74 -4.27 -19.17 8.02
N ASN A 75 -5.19 -19.92 7.42
CA ASN A 75 -5.08 -21.38 7.34
C ASN A 75 -3.91 -21.83 6.44
N ALA A 76 -3.65 -21.13 5.34
CA ALA A 76 -2.49 -21.38 4.50
C ALA A 76 -1.17 -21.21 5.29
N ILE A 77 -1.04 -20.11 6.02
CA ILE A 77 0.15 -19.82 6.84
C ILE A 77 0.34 -20.90 7.92
N ARG A 78 -0.71 -21.23 8.67
CA ARG A 78 -0.66 -22.27 9.71
C ARG A 78 -0.25 -23.64 9.16
N LYS A 79 -0.80 -24.03 8.00
CA LYS A 79 -0.57 -25.33 7.39
C LYS A 79 0.80 -25.48 6.74
N TYR A 80 1.31 -24.44 6.11
CA TYR A 80 2.52 -24.49 5.30
C TYR A 80 3.75 -23.90 5.94
N LEU A 81 3.57 -22.90 6.84
CA LEU A 81 4.67 -22.28 7.57
C LEU A 81 4.71 -22.67 9.06
N TYR A 82 3.64 -23.31 9.57
CA TYR A 82 3.51 -23.73 10.98
C TYR A 82 3.61 -22.55 11.97
N VAL A 83 3.23 -21.34 11.54
CA VAL A 83 3.26 -20.12 12.33
C VAL A 83 1.85 -19.59 12.51
N GLN A 84 1.54 -19.09 13.72
CA GLN A 84 0.30 -18.33 13.98
C GLN A 84 0.52 -16.88 13.55
N PRO A 85 -0.17 -16.35 12.52
CA PRO A 85 0.02 -14.97 12.10
C PRO A 85 -0.61 -13.98 13.10
N VAL A 86 -0.01 -12.81 13.19
CA VAL A 86 -0.46 -11.65 13.97
C VAL A 86 -1.03 -10.61 13.01
N ILE A 87 -2.20 -10.07 13.31
CA ILE A 87 -2.87 -9.06 12.49
C ILE A 87 -2.65 -7.69 13.12
N ALA A 88 -2.00 -6.79 12.39
CA ALA A 88 -1.77 -5.42 12.79
C ALA A 88 -3.08 -4.68 13.08
N GLY A 89 -3.14 -3.94 14.16
CA GLY A 89 -4.33 -3.22 14.61
C GLY A 89 -5.41 -4.08 15.30
N ARG A 90 -5.30 -5.41 15.23
CA ARG A 90 -6.17 -6.34 15.97
C ARG A 90 -5.44 -7.06 17.08
N ASP A 91 -4.29 -7.62 16.76
CA ASP A 91 -3.50 -8.50 17.64
C ASP A 91 -2.22 -7.82 18.13
N ALA A 92 -1.77 -6.79 17.44
CA ALA A 92 -0.61 -5.98 17.75
C ALA A 92 -0.95 -4.50 17.57
N ASP A 93 -0.43 -3.64 18.44
CA ASP A 93 -0.57 -2.19 18.31
C ASP A 93 0.21 -1.70 17.09
N ILE A 94 -0.41 -0.84 16.30
CA ILE A 94 0.25 -0.23 15.14
C ILE A 94 1.30 0.79 15.60
N GLY A 95 1.13 1.42 16.77
CA GLY A 95 2.12 2.31 17.34
C GLY A 95 2.10 3.73 16.77
N ILE A 96 0.95 4.17 16.27
CA ILE A 96 0.71 5.55 15.83
C ILE A 96 -0.58 6.09 16.44
N GLU A 97 -0.57 7.33 16.93
CA GLU A 97 -1.77 7.99 17.39
C GLU A 97 -2.70 8.26 16.19
N ASN A 98 -3.97 7.84 16.32
CA ASN A 98 -4.96 7.98 15.27
C ASN A 98 -6.04 8.97 15.71
N CYS A 99 -6.01 10.18 15.16
CA CYS A 99 -6.92 11.29 15.46
C CYS A 99 -8.18 11.29 14.56
N TYR A 100 -8.43 10.23 13.80
CA TYR A 100 -9.64 10.13 12.98
C TYR A 100 -10.90 10.07 13.84
N ALA A 101 -11.98 10.70 13.40
CA ALA A 101 -13.23 10.79 14.17
C ALA A 101 -13.75 9.42 14.63
N ASN A 102 -13.65 8.40 13.77
CA ASN A 102 -13.82 7.00 14.13
C ASN A 102 -12.56 6.22 13.74
N PRO A 103 -11.63 5.96 14.68
CA PRO A 103 -10.36 5.29 14.39
C PRO A 103 -10.48 3.93 13.71
N ARG A 104 -11.62 3.24 13.87
CA ARG A 104 -11.86 1.91 13.27
C ARG A 104 -12.18 1.96 11.77
N GLU A 105 -12.47 3.14 11.22
CA GLU A 105 -12.74 3.32 9.79
C GLU A 105 -11.49 3.48 8.95
N VAL A 106 -10.33 3.73 9.59
CA VAL A 106 -9.05 3.84 8.89
C VAL A 106 -8.53 2.46 8.54
N GLY A 107 -8.25 2.23 7.26
CA GLY A 107 -7.61 1.00 6.79
C GLY A 107 -6.27 0.78 7.47
N ALA A 108 -5.99 -0.47 7.85
CA ALA A 108 -4.74 -0.81 8.53
C ALA A 108 -3.50 -0.48 7.67
N ASP A 109 -3.60 -0.64 6.35
CA ASP A 109 -2.57 -0.28 5.37
C ASP A 109 -2.13 1.19 5.48
N ARG A 110 -3.08 2.11 5.66
CA ARG A 110 -2.79 3.55 5.81
C ARG A 110 -2.00 3.85 7.08
N LEU A 111 -2.39 3.26 8.20
CA LEU A 111 -1.69 3.42 9.48
C LEU A 111 -0.32 2.74 9.46
N VAL A 112 -0.20 1.58 8.84
CA VAL A 112 1.07 0.87 8.63
C VAL A 112 2.03 1.70 7.79
N ASN A 113 1.55 2.31 6.71
CA ASN A 113 2.33 3.25 5.90
C ASN A 113 2.81 4.45 6.73
N ALA A 114 1.94 4.98 7.61
CA ALA A 114 2.28 6.12 8.46
C ALA A 114 3.41 5.80 9.46
N VAL A 115 3.41 4.61 10.07
CA VAL A 115 4.50 4.15 10.97
C VAL A 115 5.85 4.15 10.25
N SER A 116 5.91 3.56 9.06
CA SER A 116 7.12 3.50 8.27
C SER A 116 7.58 4.88 7.80
N ALA A 117 6.65 5.69 7.30
CA ALA A 117 6.96 7.01 6.78
C ALA A 117 7.49 7.95 7.87
N VAL A 118 6.86 7.99 9.04
CA VAL A 118 7.34 8.78 10.19
C VAL A 118 8.74 8.35 10.60
N ARG A 119 8.99 7.04 10.69
CA ARG A 119 10.29 6.51 11.08
C ARG A 119 11.41 6.87 10.12
N LYS A 120 11.12 6.84 8.81
CA LYS A 120 12.13 7.00 7.75
C LYS A 120 12.31 8.43 7.29
N TYR A 121 11.23 9.19 7.21
CA TYR A 121 11.23 10.52 6.58
C TYR A 121 10.99 11.66 7.55
N GLY A 122 10.64 11.36 8.80
CA GLY A 122 10.33 12.35 9.83
C GLY A 122 8.88 12.86 9.74
N LYS A 123 8.63 14.01 10.31
CA LYS A 123 7.30 14.64 10.45
C LYS A 123 7.39 16.17 10.49
N PRO A 124 6.40 16.95 10.04
CA PRO A 124 5.14 16.48 9.44
C PRO A 124 5.34 15.94 8.04
N LEU A 125 4.42 15.07 7.58
CA LEU A 125 4.49 14.47 6.24
C LEU A 125 3.11 14.12 5.66
N ILE A 126 3.06 13.93 4.36
CA ILE A 126 1.91 13.43 3.62
C ILE A 126 2.33 12.14 2.90
N ILE A 127 1.58 11.08 3.07
CA ILE A 127 1.77 9.85 2.30
C ILE A 127 0.74 9.84 1.17
N VAL A 128 1.21 9.54 -0.04
CA VAL A 128 0.34 9.39 -1.20
C VAL A 128 0.48 7.96 -1.71
N ASP A 129 -0.48 7.10 -1.38
CA ASP A 129 -0.51 5.73 -1.90
C ASP A 129 -1.32 5.68 -3.20
N ILE A 130 -0.65 5.42 -4.31
CA ILE A 130 -1.22 5.44 -5.65
C ILE A 130 -1.47 4.01 -6.14
N GLY A 131 -2.61 3.46 -5.68
CA GLY A 131 -3.06 2.11 -5.94
C GLY A 131 -4.39 2.04 -6.70
N THR A 132 -5.26 1.13 -6.28
CA THR A 132 -6.65 0.99 -6.77
C THR A 132 -7.48 2.22 -6.42
N ALA A 133 -7.37 2.69 -5.19
CA ALA A 133 -7.65 4.06 -4.81
C ALA A 133 -6.34 4.82 -4.66
N THR A 134 -6.39 6.15 -4.66
CA THR A 134 -5.29 6.97 -4.21
C THR A 134 -5.66 7.57 -2.87
N THR A 135 -4.90 7.25 -1.85
CA THR A 135 -5.07 7.83 -0.53
C THR A 135 -4.01 8.90 -0.28
N PHE A 136 -4.42 9.93 0.45
CA PHE A 136 -3.55 10.97 0.96
C PHE A 136 -3.67 10.94 2.48
N ASP A 137 -2.58 10.65 3.16
CA ASP A 137 -2.54 10.45 4.60
C ASP A 137 -1.73 11.57 5.25
N ALA A 138 -2.38 12.39 6.06
CA ALA A 138 -1.78 13.55 6.71
C ALA A 138 -1.25 13.17 8.10
N ILE A 139 0.03 13.41 8.33
CA ILE A 139 0.71 13.19 9.60
C ILE A 139 1.21 14.54 10.09
N ASP A 140 0.84 14.92 11.31
CA ASP A 140 1.20 16.19 11.90
C ASP A 140 2.64 16.25 12.46
N GLU A 141 3.01 17.37 13.04
CA GLU A 141 4.32 17.60 13.68
C GLU A 141 4.58 16.71 14.90
N ASN A 142 3.53 16.18 15.54
CA ASN A 142 3.64 15.23 16.65
C ASN A 142 3.82 13.79 16.16
N GLY A 143 3.55 13.52 14.89
CA GLY A 143 3.56 12.20 14.27
C GLY A 143 2.21 11.49 14.39
N ALA A 144 1.13 12.21 14.70
CA ALA A 144 -0.20 11.69 14.78
C ALA A 144 -0.87 11.67 13.40
N TYR A 145 -1.60 10.60 13.12
CA TYR A 145 -2.41 10.45 11.91
C TYR A 145 -3.67 11.32 12.02
N GLN A 146 -3.77 12.36 11.22
CA GLN A 146 -4.86 13.33 11.25
C GLN A 146 -6.04 12.98 10.33
N GLY A 147 -5.85 12.04 9.42
CA GLY A 147 -6.82 11.72 8.38
C GLY A 147 -6.26 12.01 7.00
N GLY A 148 -7.12 12.37 6.06
CA GLY A 148 -6.68 12.68 4.72
C GLY A 148 -7.77 12.60 3.67
N ALA A 149 -7.40 12.35 2.41
CA ALA A 149 -8.33 12.26 1.28
C ALA A 149 -8.25 10.90 0.60
N ILE A 150 -9.33 10.51 -0.08
CA ILE A 150 -9.39 9.31 -0.92
C ILE A 150 -9.88 9.76 -2.30
N PHE A 151 -9.12 9.39 -3.33
CA PHE A 151 -9.41 9.71 -4.72
C PHE A 151 -9.41 8.42 -5.56
N PRO A 152 -10.18 8.32 -6.65
CA PRO A 152 -10.12 7.16 -7.53
C PRO A 152 -8.70 6.96 -8.09
N GLY A 153 -8.20 5.73 -8.05
CA GLY A 153 -6.93 5.40 -8.70
C GLY A 153 -7.02 5.61 -10.21
N LEU A 154 -5.92 6.02 -10.85
CA LEU A 154 -5.92 6.37 -12.28
C LEU A 154 -6.39 5.23 -13.18
N LYS A 155 -5.99 3.99 -12.91
CA LYS A 155 -6.45 2.81 -13.68
C LYS A 155 -7.95 2.61 -13.55
N VAL A 156 -8.48 2.74 -12.34
CA VAL A 156 -9.93 2.60 -12.07
C VAL A 156 -10.72 3.70 -12.76
N ALA A 157 -10.25 4.94 -12.71
CA ALA A 157 -10.89 6.07 -13.39
C ALA A 157 -10.94 5.86 -14.92
N MET A 158 -9.83 5.39 -15.50
CA MET A 158 -9.75 5.11 -16.94
C MET A 158 -10.62 3.92 -17.35
N GLU A 159 -10.67 2.87 -16.55
CA GLU A 159 -11.55 1.73 -16.81
C GLU A 159 -13.03 2.11 -16.70
N ALA A 160 -13.40 2.92 -15.71
CA ALA A 160 -14.75 3.44 -15.59
C ALA A 160 -15.14 4.28 -16.83
N LEU A 161 -14.23 5.10 -17.35
CA LEU A 161 -14.46 5.88 -18.57
C LEU A 161 -14.68 4.98 -19.79
N PHE A 162 -13.86 3.94 -19.97
CA PHE A 162 -14.03 2.94 -21.03
C PHE A 162 -15.37 2.20 -20.91
N LEU A 163 -15.74 1.76 -19.71
CA LEU A 163 -16.99 1.00 -19.49
C LEU A 163 -18.26 1.82 -19.66
N LYS A 164 -18.21 3.15 -19.39
CA LYS A 164 -19.39 4.03 -19.39
C LYS A 164 -19.55 4.86 -20.66
N ALA A 165 -18.50 5.05 -21.44
CA ALA A 165 -18.53 5.86 -22.64
C ALA A 165 -18.41 4.99 -23.90
N SER A 166 -19.50 4.77 -24.61
CA SER A 166 -19.62 3.80 -25.72
C SER A 166 -18.66 3.99 -26.90
N LYS A 167 -18.01 5.15 -27.02
CA LYS A 167 -17.06 5.46 -28.10
C LYS A 167 -15.61 5.58 -27.67
N LEU A 168 -15.32 5.40 -26.37
CA LEU A 168 -13.96 5.53 -25.87
C LEU A 168 -13.29 4.15 -25.79
N PRO A 169 -12.12 3.95 -26.41
CA PRO A 169 -11.41 2.69 -26.36
C PRO A 169 -10.66 2.52 -25.03
N ARG A 170 -10.21 1.29 -24.73
CA ARG A 170 -9.15 1.10 -23.73
C ARG A 170 -7.86 1.72 -24.22
N VAL A 171 -7.19 2.45 -23.34
CA VAL A 171 -5.91 3.10 -23.63
C VAL A 171 -4.91 2.80 -22.52
N ASP A 172 -3.64 2.66 -22.92
CA ASP A 172 -2.55 2.58 -21.96
C ASP A 172 -2.28 3.95 -21.32
N ILE A 173 -1.88 3.93 -20.05
CA ILE A 173 -1.59 5.17 -19.32
C ILE A 173 -0.18 5.61 -19.69
N GLU A 174 -0.12 6.55 -20.63
CA GLU A 174 1.11 7.17 -21.10
C GLU A 174 0.92 8.68 -21.13
N ARG A 175 1.96 9.43 -20.80
CA ARG A 175 1.91 10.89 -20.89
C ARG A 175 2.16 11.33 -22.33
N PRO A 176 1.18 11.93 -23.01
CA PRO A 176 1.41 12.49 -24.33
C PRO A 176 2.26 13.76 -24.23
N GLU A 177 3.05 14.00 -25.26
CA GLU A 177 3.93 15.16 -25.38
C GLU A 177 3.15 16.48 -25.28
N ASN A 178 2.01 16.55 -25.96
CA ASN A 178 1.15 17.75 -25.99
C ASN A 178 -0.10 17.59 -25.14
N ALA A 179 -0.57 18.69 -24.56
CA ALA A 179 -1.83 18.72 -23.82
C ALA A 179 -3.05 18.58 -24.74
N ILE A 180 -2.96 19.10 -25.96
CA ILE A 180 -4.00 18.99 -26.98
C ILE A 180 -3.80 17.70 -27.76
N GLY A 181 -4.61 16.67 -27.46
CA GLY A 181 -4.66 15.43 -28.23
C GLY A 181 -5.38 15.65 -29.56
N LYS A 182 -4.82 15.11 -30.66
CA LYS A 182 -5.41 15.15 -31.99
C LYS A 182 -6.12 13.86 -32.38
N THR A 183 -6.12 12.87 -31.48
CA THR A 183 -6.87 11.62 -31.60
C THR A 183 -7.58 11.33 -30.27
N THR A 184 -8.61 10.47 -30.28
CA THR A 184 -9.30 10.07 -29.08
C THR A 184 -8.35 9.49 -28.04
N VAL A 185 -7.41 8.64 -28.46
CA VAL A 185 -6.39 8.03 -27.58
C VAL A 185 -5.54 9.11 -26.92
N GLN A 186 -4.96 10.01 -27.70
CA GLN A 186 -4.15 11.12 -27.17
C GLN A 186 -4.93 12.04 -26.23
N SER A 187 -6.19 12.32 -26.54
CA SER A 187 -7.06 13.15 -25.71
C SER A 187 -7.35 12.47 -24.36
N MET A 188 -7.61 11.16 -24.38
CA MET A 188 -7.81 10.36 -23.16
C MET A 188 -6.53 10.30 -22.32
N GLN A 189 -5.39 10.02 -22.92
CA GLN A 189 -4.08 9.98 -22.25
C GLN A 189 -3.72 11.33 -21.63
N SER A 190 -3.93 12.42 -22.39
CA SER A 190 -3.68 13.77 -21.89
C SER A 190 -4.55 14.11 -20.69
N GLY A 191 -5.86 13.87 -20.79
CA GLY A 191 -6.80 14.08 -19.69
C GLY A 191 -6.48 13.23 -18.47
N ALA A 192 -6.17 11.94 -18.70
CA ALA A 192 -5.83 11.01 -17.65
C ALA A 192 -4.59 11.45 -16.84
N VAL A 193 -3.46 11.63 -17.49
CA VAL A 193 -2.21 11.92 -16.79
C VAL A 193 -2.18 13.35 -16.24
N ARG A 194 -2.52 14.36 -17.07
CA ARG A 194 -2.48 15.76 -16.64
C ARG A 194 -3.56 16.10 -15.62
N GLY A 195 -4.77 15.56 -15.80
CA GLY A 195 -5.86 15.72 -14.84
C GLY A 195 -5.54 15.08 -13.50
N TYR A 196 -4.93 13.90 -13.53
CA TYR A 196 -4.53 13.20 -12.31
C TYR A 196 -3.41 13.93 -11.55
N VAL A 197 -2.38 14.41 -12.27
CA VAL A 197 -1.32 15.24 -11.69
C VAL A 197 -1.90 16.53 -11.09
N GLY A 198 -2.86 17.17 -11.79
CA GLY A 198 -3.57 18.33 -11.25
C GLY A 198 -4.33 18.03 -9.96
N ALA A 199 -4.99 16.87 -9.88
CA ALA A 199 -5.67 16.42 -8.66
C ALA A 199 -4.67 16.15 -7.52
N LEU A 200 -3.56 15.44 -7.80
CA LEU A 200 -2.49 15.23 -6.82
C LEU A 200 -1.98 16.55 -6.28
N THR A 201 -1.61 17.48 -7.17
CA THR A 201 -1.06 18.79 -6.80
C THR A 201 -2.04 19.59 -5.94
N GLY A 202 -3.33 19.63 -6.33
CA GLY A 202 -4.36 20.36 -5.60
C GLY A 202 -4.55 19.81 -4.19
N ILE A 203 -4.76 18.51 -4.06
CA ILE A 203 -5.01 17.85 -2.77
C ILE A 203 -3.78 17.97 -1.84
N ILE A 204 -2.58 17.69 -2.36
CA ILE A 204 -1.33 17.83 -1.58
C ILE A 204 -1.16 19.27 -1.07
N THR A 205 -1.36 20.24 -1.95
CA THR A 205 -1.23 21.67 -1.59
C THR A 205 -2.20 22.07 -0.47
N ASP A 206 -3.44 21.60 -0.53
CA ASP A 206 -4.44 21.94 0.48
C ASP A 206 -4.14 21.26 1.82
N ILE A 207 -3.75 19.98 1.82
CA ILE A 207 -3.31 19.29 3.04
C ILE A 207 -2.05 19.93 3.63
N GLN A 208 -1.08 20.33 2.81
CA GLN A 208 0.11 21.06 3.30
C GLN A 208 -0.27 22.36 4.03
N LYS A 209 -1.24 23.12 3.51
CA LYS A 209 -1.73 24.34 4.19
C LYS A 209 -2.32 24.03 5.56
N GLU A 210 -3.13 22.97 5.67
CA GLU A 210 -3.74 22.53 6.93
C GLU A 210 -2.70 22.02 7.94
N LEU A 211 -1.61 21.41 7.48
CA LEU A 211 -0.47 20.98 8.31
C LEU A 211 0.51 22.11 8.66
N GLY A 212 0.19 23.37 8.36
CA GLY A 212 1.01 24.53 8.71
C GLY A 212 2.08 24.91 7.68
N GLY A 213 2.02 24.34 6.48
CA GLY A 213 2.81 24.77 5.31
C GLY A 213 3.71 23.68 4.74
N LYS A 214 4.84 23.38 5.36
CA LYS A 214 5.82 22.43 4.79
C LYS A 214 5.67 21.03 5.40
N ALA A 215 5.02 20.14 4.68
CA ALA A 215 5.02 18.71 4.98
C ALA A 215 5.73 17.97 3.83
N ARG A 216 6.62 17.03 4.16
CA ARG A 216 7.28 16.18 3.18
C ARG A 216 6.26 15.23 2.55
N VAL A 217 6.37 15.00 1.25
CA VAL A 217 5.43 14.16 0.49
C VAL A 217 6.12 12.88 0.05
N VAL A 218 5.62 11.75 0.53
CA VAL A 218 6.17 10.43 0.21
C VAL A 218 5.14 9.63 -0.58
N ALA A 219 5.47 9.26 -1.81
CA ALA A 219 4.62 8.41 -2.64
C ALA A 219 4.94 6.93 -2.46
N THR A 220 3.91 6.11 -2.48
CA THR A 220 3.98 4.64 -2.54
C THR A 220 2.94 4.10 -3.52
N GLY A 221 2.75 2.79 -3.56
CA GLY A 221 1.81 2.14 -4.46
C GLY A 221 2.34 1.90 -5.87
N GLY A 222 1.57 1.14 -6.64
CA GLY A 222 2.01 0.63 -7.94
C GLY A 222 2.28 1.68 -9.02
N MET A 223 1.74 2.89 -8.86
CA MET A 223 1.94 4.02 -9.79
C MET A 223 2.74 5.18 -9.17
N GLY A 224 3.21 5.03 -7.92
CA GLY A 224 3.94 6.09 -7.22
C GLY A 224 5.13 6.62 -8.00
N ARG A 225 5.98 5.73 -8.52
CA ARG A 225 7.16 6.12 -9.31
C ARG A 225 6.80 6.90 -10.57
N MET A 226 5.81 6.40 -11.33
CA MET A 226 5.38 7.08 -12.57
C MET A 226 4.81 8.47 -12.28
N MET A 227 4.01 8.63 -11.23
CA MET A 227 3.41 9.92 -10.90
C MET A 227 4.41 10.91 -10.33
N ALA A 228 5.43 10.45 -9.61
CA ALA A 228 6.53 11.30 -9.13
C ALA A 228 7.33 11.95 -10.26
N GLU A 229 7.39 11.33 -11.44
CA GLU A 229 8.02 11.94 -12.62
C GLU A 229 7.24 13.15 -13.16
N TYR A 230 5.99 13.34 -12.75
CA TYR A 230 5.08 14.35 -13.28
C TYR A 230 4.52 15.29 -12.24
N CYS A 231 4.71 15.00 -10.96
CA CYS A 231 4.23 15.81 -9.83
C CYS A 231 5.41 16.25 -8.97
N ASP A 232 5.85 17.50 -9.15
CA ASP A 232 7.00 18.09 -8.46
C ASP A 232 6.83 18.23 -6.94
N LEU A 233 5.61 18.00 -6.43
CA LEU A 233 5.34 18.02 -4.98
C LEU A 233 5.68 16.71 -4.28
N ILE A 234 5.98 15.64 -5.01
CA ILE A 234 6.40 14.36 -4.44
C ILE A 234 7.91 14.40 -4.20
N ASP A 235 8.32 14.41 -2.93
CA ASP A 235 9.73 14.47 -2.54
C ASP A 235 10.42 13.12 -2.64
N ASP A 236 9.71 12.03 -2.29
CA ASP A 236 10.27 10.67 -2.24
C ASP A 236 9.29 9.63 -2.79
N VAL A 237 9.83 8.51 -3.25
CA VAL A 237 9.05 7.33 -3.64
C VAL A 237 9.57 6.10 -2.91
N ASP A 238 8.70 5.46 -2.13
CA ASP A 238 9.02 4.24 -1.39
C ASP A 238 8.06 3.10 -1.72
N PRO A 239 8.45 2.18 -2.61
CA PRO A 239 7.59 1.06 -3.01
C PRO A 239 7.42 -0.01 -1.92
N ASN A 240 8.23 0.02 -0.86
CA ASN A 240 8.22 -0.96 0.22
C ASN A 240 7.65 -0.41 1.53
N LEU A 241 7.04 0.77 1.50
CA LEU A 241 6.61 1.50 2.68
C LEU A 241 5.72 0.64 3.59
N THR A 242 4.74 -0.06 3.03
CA THR A 242 3.81 -0.92 3.79
C THR A 242 4.51 -2.14 4.40
N LEU A 243 5.38 -2.81 3.64
CA LEU A 243 6.14 -3.97 4.14
C LEU A 243 7.08 -3.57 5.28
N GLU A 244 7.73 -2.43 5.14
CA GLU A 244 8.61 -1.88 6.18
C GLU A 244 7.81 -1.48 7.43
N GLY A 245 6.62 -0.89 7.26
CA GLY A 245 5.73 -0.58 8.38
C GLY A 245 5.31 -1.84 9.15
N LEU A 246 4.99 -2.91 8.45
CA LEU A 246 4.69 -4.20 9.08
C LEU A 246 5.90 -4.77 9.83
N ARG A 247 7.11 -4.64 9.28
CA ARG A 247 8.33 -5.05 9.98
C ARG A 247 8.53 -4.26 11.28
N LEU A 248 8.33 -2.95 11.24
CA LEU A 248 8.44 -2.09 12.42
C LEU A 248 7.38 -2.43 13.48
N ILE A 249 6.15 -2.74 13.07
CA ILE A 249 5.10 -3.19 13.98
C ILE A 249 5.50 -4.50 14.65
N TYR A 250 6.08 -5.45 13.92
CA TYR A 250 6.63 -6.67 14.50
C TYR A 250 7.70 -6.37 15.55
N GLU A 251 8.65 -5.49 15.25
CA GLU A 251 9.74 -5.14 16.18
C GLU A 251 9.21 -4.49 17.47
N ASN A 252 8.21 -3.63 17.35
CA ASN A 252 7.62 -2.93 18.50
C ASN A 252 6.71 -3.82 19.36
N ASN A 253 6.28 -4.97 18.85
CA ASN A 253 5.32 -5.88 19.51
C ASN A 253 5.86 -7.31 19.66
N ARG A 254 7.16 -7.53 19.77
CA ARG A 254 7.76 -8.90 19.78
C ARG A 254 7.06 -9.85 20.75
N GLU A 255 6.68 -9.41 21.93
CA GLU A 255 5.97 -10.21 22.92
C GLU A 255 4.63 -10.78 22.41
N ALA A 256 3.91 -10.03 21.55
CA ALA A 256 2.68 -10.50 20.93
C ALA A 256 2.90 -11.66 19.95
N PHE A 257 4.12 -11.85 19.46
CA PHE A 257 4.50 -12.92 18.55
C PHE A 257 5.10 -14.13 19.27
N GLU A 258 5.76 -13.93 20.42
CA GLU A 258 6.42 -15.00 21.18
C GLU A 258 5.41 -15.83 21.99
N ASN A 259 4.26 -15.27 22.34
CA ASN A 259 3.23 -15.91 23.16
C ASN A 259 2.15 -16.63 22.33
N ARG A 260 2.38 -16.96 21.08
CA ARG A 260 1.42 -17.61 20.14
C ARG A 260 2.05 -18.87 19.48
#